data_91539058952b5c91a43c7f4b21c2182a
#
_entry.id   91539058952b5c91a43c7f4b21c2182a
#
_cell.length_a   1.000
_cell.length_b   1.000
_cell.length_c   1.000
_cell.angle_alpha   90.00
_cell.angle_beta   90.00
_cell.angle_gamma   90.00
#
_symmetry.space_group_name_H-M   'P 1'
#
loop_
_entity.id
_entity.type
_entity.pdbx_description
1 polymer ?
#
loop_
_entity_poly.entity_id
_entity_poly.type
_entity_poly.pdbx_seq_one_letter_code
_entity_poly.pdbx_strand_id
1 'polypeptide(L)'
;IKYFQNLKDSYKDKIHIHIGVEQGLMRSVADRVNSYDSAKQLDFIIGSSHLVYGEDPYYPEFWEKRSAKDTVLTYYESILDNLSCCHNFDVYGHLDYIARYIPANSYSYDWHDFNDLICIILKTIIEKGKGIEINTAGLKYGMPEPNPCLDIVKMYHDLGGEIITVGSDAHEVKFFAYRFDVVADMLKNAGFNYYTIFNERKPEFIRL
;
A
#
# COMPACT_ATOMS: atom_id res chain seq x y z
N ILE A 1 -4.56 11.70 -17.65
CA ILE A 1 -5.76 10.84 -17.71
C ILE A 1 -6.17 10.62 -19.16
N LYS A 2 -6.51 11.66 -19.97
CA LYS A 2 -6.99 11.53 -21.35
C LYS A 2 -6.16 10.59 -22.24
N TYR A 3 -4.83 10.63 -22.14
CA TYR A 3 -3.94 9.71 -22.87
C TYR A 3 -4.22 8.24 -22.52
N PHE A 4 -4.33 7.94 -21.23
CA PHE A 4 -4.59 6.57 -20.76
C PHE A 4 -6.01 6.10 -21.09
N GLN A 5 -6.99 7.00 -21.12
CA GLN A 5 -8.35 6.69 -21.58
C GLN A 5 -8.36 6.29 -23.06
N ASN A 6 -7.66 7.04 -23.93
CA ASN A 6 -7.51 6.66 -25.33
C ASN A 6 -6.82 5.30 -25.49
N LEU A 7 -5.83 5.01 -24.64
CA LEU A 7 -5.15 3.70 -24.63
C LEU A 7 -6.11 2.59 -24.21
N LYS A 8 -6.88 2.79 -23.13
CA LYS A 8 -7.92 1.85 -22.65
C LYS A 8 -8.89 1.51 -23.80
N ASP A 9 -9.39 2.53 -24.51
CA ASP A 9 -10.30 2.35 -25.64
C ASP A 9 -9.66 1.60 -26.81
N SER A 10 -8.40 1.88 -27.12
CA SER A 10 -7.68 1.26 -28.24
C SER A 10 -7.38 -0.24 -28.00
N TYR A 11 -7.33 -0.67 -26.76
CA TYR A 11 -7.00 -2.05 -26.37
C TYR A 11 -8.16 -2.82 -25.76
N LYS A 12 -9.38 -2.26 -25.70
CA LYS A 12 -10.55 -2.83 -25.01
C LYS A 12 -10.90 -4.27 -25.40
N ASP A 13 -10.63 -4.67 -26.66
CA ASP A 13 -10.90 -6.01 -27.17
C ASP A 13 -9.73 -6.99 -26.91
N LYS A 14 -8.64 -6.55 -26.29
CA LYS A 14 -7.44 -7.34 -26.04
C LYS A 14 -7.10 -7.48 -24.57
N ILE A 15 -7.28 -6.40 -23.79
CA ILE A 15 -6.93 -6.35 -22.39
C ILE A 15 -7.81 -5.32 -21.65
N HIS A 16 -8.22 -5.66 -20.44
CA HIS A 16 -8.89 -4.71 -19.55
C HIS A 16 -7.84 -3.82 -18.88
N ILE A 17 -7.91 -2.51 -19.11
CA ILE A 17 -7.03 -1.52 -18.52
C ILE A 17 -7.82 -0.73 -17.48
N HIS A 18 -7.38 -0.76 -16.22
CA HIS A 18 -7.87 0.09 -15.15
C HIS A 18 -6.89 1.24 -14.95
N ILE A 19 -7.42 2.46 -14.84
CA ILE A 19 -6.60 3.67 -14.70
C ILE A 19 -6.64 4.08 -13.24
N GLY A 20 -5.49 4.06 -12.59
CA GLY A 20 -5.36 4.46 -11.20
C GLY A 20 -4.30 5.54 -10.98
N VAL A 21 -4.18 5.95 -9.73
CA VAL A 21 -3.12 6.82 -9.22
C VAL A 21 -2.69 6.37 -7.84
N GLU A 22 -1.43 6.50 -7.54
CA GLU A 22 -0.92 6.44 -6.19
C GLU A 22 -0.73 7.86 -5.65
N GLN A 23 -1.33 8.13 -4.50
CA GLN A 23 -1.28 9.44 -3.83
C GLN A 23 -0.45 9.34 -2.54
N GLY A 24 0.57 10.19 -2.42
CA GLY A 24 1.26 10.37 -1.14
C GLY A 24 0.32 11.06 -0.13
N LEU A 25 0.05 10.37 0.98
CA LEU A 25 -0.81 10.86 2.05
C LEU A 25 0.03 11.60 3.09
N MET A 26 -0.43 12.78 3.47
CA MET A 26 0.16 13.56 4.55
C MET A 26 -0.84 14.64 5.00
N ARG A 27 -0.87 14.96 6.29
CA ARG A 27 -1.78 15.98 6.84
C ARG A 27 -1.70 17.32 6.10
N SER A 28 -0.51 17.77 5.73
CA SER A 28 -0.31 19.06 5.06
C SER A 28 -0.91 19.14 3.65
N VAL A 29 -1.24 18.02 3.02
CA VAL A 29 -1.86 17.93 1.69
C VAL A 29 -3.25 17.31 1.72
N ALA A 30 -3.82 17.05 2.90
CA ALA A 30 -5.08 16.33 3.07
C ALA A 30 -6.23 16.97 2.29
N ASP A 31 -6.39 18.30 2.33
CA ASP A 31 -7.44 18.99 1.60
C ASP A 31 -7.32 18.77 0.09
N ARG A 32 -6.09 18.79 -0.45
CA ARG A 32 -5.82 18.55 -1.87
C ARG A 32 -6.09 17.10 -2.26
N VAL A 33 -5.69 16.13 -1.41
CA VAL A 33 -5.97 14.71 -1.62
C VAL A 33 -7.48 14.46 -1.62
N ASN A 34 -8.19 15.00 -0.63
CA ASN A 34 -9.62 14.78 -0.44
C ASN A 34 -10.48 15.44 -1.52
N SER A 35 -10.04 16.60 -2.05
CA SER A 35 -10.72 17.36 -3.10
C SER A 35 -10.23 17.05 -4.52
N TYR A 36 -9.51 15.96 -4.74
CA TYR A 36 -8.97 15.62 -6.05
C TYR A 36 -10.07 15.36 -7.08
N ASP A 37 -10.38 16.39 -7.88
CA ASP A 37 -11.52 16.42 -8.82
C ASP A 37 -11.46 15.32 -9.89
N SER A 38 -10.24 14.95 -10.32
CA SER A 38 -10.05 13.89 -11.31
C SER A 38 -10.27 12.48 -10.77
N ALA A 39 -10.50 12.31 -9.46
CA ALA A 39 -10.75 11.00 -8.83
C ALA A 39 -11.94 10.27 -9.49
N LYS A 40 -12.95 11.00 -9.94
CA LYS A 40 -14.13 10.44 -10.64
C LYS A 40 -13.83 9.84 -12.01
N GLN A 41 -12.65 10.10 -12.56
CA GLN A 41 -12.18 9.58 -13.86
C GLN A 41 -11.24 8.39 -13.70
N LEU A 42 -11.02 7.94 -12.46
CA LEU A 42 -10.12 6.86 -12.12
C LEU A 42 -10.89 5.61 -11.72
N ASP A 43 -10.33 4.48 -12.06
CA ASP A 43 -10.83 3.19 -11.58
C ASP A 43 -10.36 2.89 -10.15
N PHE A 44 -9.19 3.45 -9.73
CA PHE A 44 -8.51 3.05 -8.51
C PHE A 44 -7.59 4.15 -7.95
N ILE A 45 -7.52 4.27 -6.63
CA ILE A 45 -6.57 5.16 -5.94
C ILE A 45 -5.90 4.40 -4.79
N ILE A 46 -4.57 4.32 -4.85
CA ILE A 46 -3.73 3.87 -3.73
C ILE A 46 -3.35 5.10 -2.90
N GLY A 47 -3.49 5.02 -1.60
CA GLY A 47 -2.98 6.03 -0.68
C GLY A 47 -1.77 5.48 0.06
N SER A 48 -0.62 6.17 0.02
CA SER A 48 0.64 5.66 0.56
C SER A 48 1.36 6.69 1.43
N SER A 49 2.05 6.23 2.47
CA SER A 49 2.97 7.05 3.26
C SER A 49 4.40 6.89 2.74
N HIS A 50 4.84 7.84 1.91
CA HIS A 50 6.23 7.90 1.45
C HIS A 50 7.07 8.84 2.31
N LEU A 51 6.45 9.86 2.90
CA LEU A 51 7.09 10.82 3.79
C LEU A 51 6.55 10.68 5.21
N VAL A 52 7.42 10.83 6.18
CA VAL A 52 7.11 10.85 7.60
C VAL A 52 7.16 12.30 8.10
N TYR A 53 6.01 12.92 8.28
CA TYR A 53 5.90 14.36 8.65
C TYR A 53 6.70 15.29 7.73
N GLY A 54 6.77 14.97 6.42
CA GLY A 54 7.46 15.76 5.43
C GLY A 54 8.92 15.37 5.19
N GLU A 55 9.44 14.39 5.89
CA GLU A 55 10.81 13.88 5.75
C GLU A 55 10.81 12.56 5.00
N ASP A 56 11.78 12.36 4.10
CA ASP A 56 11.87 11.17 3.25
C ASP A 56 12.82 10.13 3.88
N PRO A 57 12.30 8.92 4.19
CA PRO A 57 13.11 7.82 4.73
C PRO A 57 14.26 7.35 3.82
N TYR A 58 14.21 7.69 2.55
CA TYR A 58 15.28 7.39 1.60
C TYR A 58 16.61 8.03 1.98
N TYR A 59 16.59 9.22 2.62
CA TYR A 59 17.81 9.98 2.95
C TYR A 59 18.37 9.59 4.31
N PRO A 60 19.70 9.43 4.45
CA PRO A 60 20.35 9.05 5.72
C PRO A 60 20.01 9.98 6.88
N GLU A 61 19.88 11.28 6.63
CA GLU A 61 19.61 12.32 7.63
C GLU A 61 18.29 12.09 8.38
N PHE A 62 17.34 11.38 7.75
CA PHE A 62 16.09 10.99 8.38
C PHE A 62 16.33 10.06 9.59
N TRP A 63 17.33 9.18 9.49
CA TRP A 63 17.65 8.15 10.49
C TRP A 63 18.58 8.62 11.61
N GLU A 64 19.20 9.81 11.46
CA GLU A 64 20.15 10.34 12.46
C GLU A 64 19.50 10.95 13.69
N LYS A 65 18.20 11.28 13.63
CA LYS A 65 17.49 12.07 14.65
C LYS A 65 17.06 11.25 15.88
N ARG A 66 16.94 9.93 15.72
CA ARG A 66 16.46 9.01 16.78
C ARG A 66 16.94 7.60 16.49
N SER A 67 16.69 6.65 17.41
CA SER A 67 16.99 5.25 17.14
C SER A 67 16.21 4.76 15.92
N ALA A 68 16.72 3.76 15.18
CA ALA A 68 16.03 3.22 14.03
C ALA A 68 14.66 2.62 14.41
N LYS A 69 14.55 2.00 15.61
CA LYS A 69 13.28 1.49 16.14
C LYS A 69 12.27 2.61 16.40
N ASP A 70 12.69 3.73 17.02
CA ASP A 70 11.81 4.87 17.27
C ASP A 70 11.43 5.58 15.97
N THR A 71 12.30 5.52 14.97
CA THR A 71 12.02 6.04 13.63
C THR A 71 10.92 5.24 12.94
N VAL A 72 10.98 3.91 13.03
CA VAL A 72 9.91 3.03 12.52
C VAL A 72 8.60 3.24 13.28
N LEU A 73 8.65 3.40 14.61
CA LEU A 73 7.47 3.75 15.42
C LEU A 73 6.83 5.06 14.90
N THR A 74 7.65 6.10 14.70
CA THR A 74 7.17 7.39 14.17
C THR A 74 6.54 7.26 12.79
N TYR A 75 7.03 6.36 11.93
CA TYR A 75 6.42 6.08 10.64
C TYR A 75 5.00 5.53 10.82
N TYR A 76 4.79 4.53 11.66
CA TYR A 76 3.45 3.97 11.90
C TYR A 76 2.51 4.98 12.56
N GLU A 77 3.00 5.83 13.47
CA GLU A 77 2.23 6.94 14.01
C GLU A 77 1.79 7.92 12.92
N SER A 78 2.67 8.19 11.94
CA SER A 78 2.33 9.05 10.81
C SER A 78 1.25 8.46 9.90
N ILE A 79 1.16 7.13 9.80
CA ILE A 79 0.06 6.44 9.08
C ILE A 79 -1.27 6.73 9.76
N LEU A 80 -1.37 6.63 11.08
CA LEU A 80 -2.59 6.96 11.82
C LEU A 80 -2.97 8.43 11.65
N ASP A 81 -1.98 9.34 11.68
CA ASP A 81 -2.22 10.75 11.41
C ASP A 81 -2.79 10.98 10.00
N ASN A 82 -2.20 10.33 8.99
CA ASN A 82 -2.68 10.38 7.61
C ASN A 82 -4.10 9.80 7.48
N LEU A 83 -4.37 8.66 8.10
CA LEU A 83 -5.71 8.05 8.13
C LEU A 83 -6.75 8.93 8.82
N SER A 84 -6.35 9.77 9.78
CA SER A 84 -7.27 10.68 10.47
C SER A 84 -7.80 11.80 9.57
N CYS A 85 -7.05 12.21 8.57
CA CYS A 85 -7.35 13.39 7.75
C CYS A 85 -7.51 13.10 6.25
N CYS A 86 -6.93 12.02 5.72
CA CYS A 86 -7.06 11.62 4.32
C CYS A 86 -8.09 10.51 4.17
N HIS A 87 -9.00 10.63 3.18
CA HIS A 87 -10.06 9.65 2.97
C HIS A 87 -10.35 9.33 1.50
N ASN A 88 -9.78 10.08 0.55
CA ASN A 88 -10.01 9.85 -0.87
C ASN A 88 -8.99 8.88 -1.48
N PHE A 89 -8.99 7.66 -1.01
CA PHE A 89 -8.24 6.53 -1.56
C PHE A 89 -9.05 5.24 -1.40
N ASP A 90 -8.65 4.13 -2.03
CA ASP A 90 -9.35 2.84 -1.98
C ASP A 90 -8.62 1.81 -1.13
N VAL A 91 -7.31 1.74 -1.27
CA VAL A 91 -6.43 0.89 -0.45
C VAL A 91 -5.23 1.65 0.07
N TYR A 92 -4.69 1.20 1.20
CA TYR A 92 -3.42 1.67 1.72
C TYR A 92 -2.28 0.86 1.10
N GLY A 93 -1.36 1.53 0.41
CA GLY A 93 -0.23 0.90 -0.26
C GLY A 93 0.85 0.44 0.71
N HIS A 94 1.56 -0.64 0.38
CA HIS A 94 2.80 -1.14 1.02
C HIS A 94 3.01 -0.71 2.49
N LEU A 95 2.13 -1.14 3.38
CA LEU A 95 1.96 -0.63 4.76
C LEU A 95 3.26 -0.55 5.59
N ASP A 96 4.19 -1.47 5.40
CA ASP A 96 5.49 -1.54 6.09
C ASP A 96 6.66 -1.05 5.22
N TYR A 97 6.38 -0.12 4.30
CA TYR A 97 7.34 0.48 3.37
C TYR A 97 8.66 0.95 4.02
N ILE A 98 8.58 1.45 5.26
CA ILE A 98 9.74 1.92 6.02
C ILE A 98 10.82 0.85 6.22
N ALA A 99 10.43 -0.43 6.30
CA ALA A 99 11.35 -1.55 6.52
C ALA A 99 12.45 -1.64 5.44
N ARG A 100 12.14 -1.15 4.23
CA ARG A 100 13.07 -1.10 3.08
C ARG A 100 14.29 -0.20 3.30
N TYR A 101 14.16 0.81 4.13
CA TYR A 101 15.13 1.91 4.28
C TYR A 101 15.90 1.89 5.59
N ILE A 102 15.62 0.93 6.47
CA ILE A 102 16.33 0.81 7.75
C ILE A 102 17.83 0.65 7.48
N PRO A 103 18.69 1.52 8.04
CA PRO A 103 20.12 1.42 7.83
C PRO A 103 20.68 0.08 8.30
N ALA A 104 21.59 -0.51 7.51
CA ALA A 104 22.20 -1.80 7.82
C ALA A 104 22.81 -1.80 9.24
N ASN A 105 22.56 -2.87 9.99
CA ASN A 105 23.06 -3.09 11.37
C ASN A 105 22.54 -2.08 12.42
N SER A 106 21.58 -1.21 12.08
CA SER A 106 21.01 -0.28 13.06
C SER A 106 19.85 -0.89 13.86
N TYR A 107 19.00 -1.68 13.21
CA TYR A 107 17.85 -2.34 13.77
C TYR A 107 17.43 -3.52 12.89
N SER A 108 17.17 -4.67 13.48
CA SER A 108 16.55 -5.80 12.79
C SER A 108 15.03 -5.61 12.87
N TYR A 109 14.42 -5.26 11.74
CA TYR A 109 12.98 -5.03 11.70
C TYR A 109 12.22 -6.30 12.12
N ASP A 110 11.40 -6.14 13.15
CA ASP A 110 10.41 -7.12 13.58
C ASP A 110 9.07 -6.38 13.76
N TRP A 111 8.07 -6.73 12.96
CA TRP A 111 6.75 -6.09 13.02
C TRP A 111 6.06 -6.29 14.38
N HIS A 112 6.40 -7.35 15.15
CA HIS A 112 5.87 -7.58 16.49
C HIS A 112 6.19 -6.45 17.47
N ASP A 113 7.30 -5.75 17.28
CA ASP A 113 7.63 -4.57 18.07
C ASP A 113 6.59 -3.44 17.95
N PHE A 114 5.75 -3.48 16.89
CA PHE A 114 4.75 -2.47 16.56
C PHE A 114 3.34 -3.07 16.45
N ASN A 115 3.14 -4.30 16.91
CA ASN A 115 1.92 -5.10 16.75
C ASN A 115 0.65 -4.32 17.11
N ASP A 116 0.61 -3.68 18.28
CA ASP A 116 -0.57 -2.95 18.74
C ASP A 116 -0.90 -1.78 17.82
N LEU A 117 0.10 -1.05 17.36
CA LEU A 117 -0.07 0.09 16.48
C LEU A 117 -0.51 -0.35 15.08
N ILE A 118 0.10 -1.41 14.53
CA ILE A 118 -0.32 -2.01 13.26
C ILE A 118 -1.76 -2.51 13.35
N CYS A 119 -2.14 -3.17 14.45
CA CYS A 119 -3.52 -3.59 14.69
C CYS A 119 -4.52 -2.41 14.66
N ILE A 120 -4.17 -1.29 15.30
CA ILE A 120 -5.01 -0.07 15.28
C ILE A 120 -5.10 0.50 13.87
N ILE A 121 -4.00 0.55 13.12
CA ILE A 121 -3.96 1.00 11.73
C ILE A 121 -4.89 0.14 10.86
N LEU A 122 -4.77 -1.19 10.93
CA LEU A 122 -5.58 -2.11 10.14
C LEU A 122 -7.06 -1.98 10.47
N LYS A 123 -7.43 -1.91 11.76
CA LYS A 123 -8.82 -1.65 12.18
C LYS A 123 -9.34 -0.33 11.62
N THR A 124 -8.54 0.73 11.68
CA THR A 124 -8.93 2.04 11.15
C THR A 124 -9.16 1.99 9.64
N ILE A 125 -8.34 1.25 8.89
CA ILE A 125 -8.50 1.03 7.44
C ILE A 125 -9.83 0.31 7.18
N ILE A 126 -10.10 -0.78 7.90
CA ILE A 126 -11.33 -1.58 7.77
C ILE A 126 -12.57 -0.75 8.11
N GLU A 127 -12.58 -0.04 9.24
CA GLU A 127 -13.68 0.82 9.67
C GLU A 127 -14.00 1.94 8.68
N LYS A 128 -13.01 2.39 7.93
CA LYS A 128 -13.20 3.36 6.83
C LYS A 128 -13.68 2.73 5.53
N GLY A 129 -13.91 1.41 5.48
CA GLY A 129 -14.29 0.69 4.26
C GLY A 129 -13.19 0.69 3.21
N LYS A 130 -11.92 0.75 3.65
CA LYS A 130 -10.74 0.73 2.78
C LYS A 130 -10.05 -0.64 2.84
N GLY A 131 -9.17 -0.89 1.85
CA GLY A 131 -8.36 -2.09 1.82
C GLY A 131 -6.88 -1.83 2.05
N ILE A 132 -6.09 -2.89 1.87
CA ILE A 132 -4.64 -2.82 1.81
C ILE A 132 -4.13 -3.37 0.49
N GLU A 133 -2.91 -2.99 0.12
CA GLU A 133 -2.19 -3.55 -1.01
C GLU A 133 -1.12 -4.53 -0.53
N ILE A 134 -0.98 -5.68 -1.21
CA ILE A 134 0.25 -6.48 -1.20
C ILE A 134 1.13 -5.99 -2.35
N ASN A 135 2.26 -5.38 -2.02
CA ASN A 135 3.20 -4.82 -2.99
C ASN A 135 4.45 -5.70 -3.08
N THR A 136 4.69 -6.29 -4.25
CA THR A 136 5.81 -7.22 -4.45
C THR A 136 7.15 -6.54 -4.72
N ALA A 137 7.19 -5.21 -4.85
CA ALA A 137 8.44 -4.47 -5.08
C ALA A 137 9.47 -4.67 -3.96
N GLY A 138 9.03 -4.95 -2.71
CA GLY A 138 9.95 -5.29 -1.62
C GLY A 138 10.91 -6.42 -1.99
N LEU A 139 10.42 -7.45 -2.67
CA LEU A 139 11.23 -8.58 -3.15
C LEU A 139 12.31 -8.15 -4.16
N LYS A 140 12.02 -7.15 -4.99
CA LYS A 140 12.98 -6.56 -5.94
C LYS A 140 14.15 -5.87 -5.23
N TYR A 141 13.89 -5.35 -4.04
CA TYR A 141 14.90 -4.68 -3.19
C TYR A 141 15.55 -5.60 -2.16
N GLY A 142 15.33 -6.92 -2.29
CA GLY A 142 15.98 -7.92 -1.44
C GLY A 142 15.28 -8.19 -0.11
N MET A 143 14.07 -7.69 0.09
CA MET A 143 13.27 -8.08 1.24
C MET A 143 12.84 -9.55 1.14
N PRO A 144 12.69 -10.27 2.26
CA PRO A 144 12.30 -11.68 2.24
C PRO A 144 10.85 -11.90 1.81
N GLU A 145 9.99 -10.90 1.98
CA GLU A 145 8.55 -10.94 1.71
C GLU A 145 8.07 -9.67 0.99
N PRO A 146 6.88 -9.68 0.38
CA PRO A 146 6.20 -8.46 -0.08
C PRO A 146 5.90 -7.49 1.07
N ASN A 147 5.48 -6.28 0.73
CA ASN A 147 4.99 -5.28 1.67
C ASN A 147 3.44 -5.21 1.66
N PRO A 148 2.74 -5.43 2.78
CA PRO A 148 3.28 -5.93 4.05
C PRO A 148 3.57 -7.43 4.03
N CYS A 149 4.30 -7.92 5.06
CA CYS A 149 4.63 -9.34 5.23
C CYS A 149 3.37 -10.20 5.49
N LEU A 150 3.49 -11.52 5.30
CA LEU A 150 2.39 -12.47 5.43
C LEU A 150 1.63 -12.36 6.76
N ASP A 151 2.33 -12.18 7.86
CA ASP A 151 1.67 -12.17 9.18
C ASP A 151 0.83 -10.89 9.40
N ILE A 152 1.23 -9.76 8.84
CA ILE A 152 0.38 -8.54 8.82
C ILE A 152 -0.84 -8.76 7.93
N VAL A 153 -0.70 -9.45 6.80
CA VAL A 153 -1.84 -9.81 5.91
C VAL A 153 -2.81 -10.77 6.62
N LYS A 154 -2.31 -11.75 7.38
CA LYS A 154 -3.14 -12.62 8.24
C LYS A 154 -3.89 -11.82 9.28
N MET A 155 -3.19 -10.92 9.99
CA MET A 155 -3.82 -10.05 10.98
C MET A 155 -4.94 -9.21 10.34
N TYR A 156 -4.73 -8.67 9.15
CA TYR A 156 -5.76 -7.92 8.42
C TYR A 156 -7.00 -8.79 8.13
N HIS A 157 -6.80 -10.02 7.64
CA HIS A 157 -7.88 -10.98 7.42
C HIS A 157 -8.61 -11.32 8.72
N ASP A 158 -7.89 -11.63 9.80
CA ASP A 158 -8.46 -12.03 11.10
C ASP A 158 -9.24 -10.90 11.77
N LEU A 159 -8.91 -9.65 11.47
CA LEU A 159 -9.64 -8.45 11.88
C LEU A 159 -10.90 -8.20 11.04
N GLY A 160 -11.19 -9.03 10.02
CA GLY A 160 -12.33 -8.90 9.12
C GLY A 160 -12.07 -8.03 7.89
N GLY A 161 -10.80 -7.81 7.52
CA GLY A 161 -10.43 -7.14 6.29
C GLY A 161 -10.73 -7.99 5.07
N GLU A 162 -11.40 -7.41 4.08
CA GLU A 162 -11.84 -8.14 2.88
C GLU A 162 -11.19 -7.58 1.60
N ILE A 163 -10.94 -6.27 1.54
CA ILE A 163 -10.43 -5.60 0.34
C ILE A 163 -8.91 -5.70 0.33
N ILE A 164 -8.35 -6.53 -0.58
CA ILE A 164 -6.92 -6.72 -0.71
C ILE A 164 -6.50 -6.72 -2.18
N THR A 165 -5.65 -5.80 -2.56
CA THR A 165 -5.12 -5.68 -3.93
C THR A 165 -3.69 -6.19 -4.02
N VAL A 166 -3.22 -6.42 -5.25
CA VAL A 166 -1.86 -6.87 -5.53
C VAL A 166 -1.20 -5.91 -6.50
N GLY A 167 -0.03 -5.39 -6.15
CA GLY A 167 0.76 -4.49 -6.97
C GLY A 167 2.21 -4.95 -7.11
N SER A 168 2.85 -4.65 -8.24
CA SER A 168 4.29 -4.87 -8.44
C SER A 168 5.08 -3.57 -8.44
N ASP A 169 4.42 -2.43 -8.38
CA ASP A 169 5.04 -1.10 -8.41
C ASP A 169 6.10 -1.00 -9.53
N ALA A 170 5.67 -1.42 -10.74
CA ALA A 170 6.56 -1.58 -11.88
C ALA A 170 6.82 -0.25 -12.57
N HIS A 171 8.05 0.23 -12.50
CA HIS A 171 8.56 1.39 -13.24
C HIS A 171 9.29 1.01 -14.52
N GLU A 172 9.49 -0.29 -14.76
CA GLU A 172 10.11 -0.87 -15.95
C GLU A 172 9.33 -2.11 -16.38
N VAL A 173 9.26 -2.37 -17.68
CA VAL A 173 8.50 -3.49 -18.26
C VAL A 173 8.88 -4.85 -17.65
N LYS A 174 10.16 -5.08 -17.36
CA LYS A 174 10.66 -6.33 -16.76
C LYS A 174 10.08 -6.64 -15.37
N PHE A 175 9.50 -5.64 -14.71
CA PHE A 175 8.90 -5.77 -13.38
C PHE A 175 7.37 -5.84 -13.38
N PHE A 176 6.74 -5.87 -14.56
CA PHE A 176 5.30 -6.09 -14.64
C PHE A 176 4.93 -7.45 -14.04
N ALA A 177 3.98 -7.43 -13.10
CA ALA A 177 3.58 -8.61 -12.34
C ALA A 177 4.75 -9.35 -11.66
N TYR A 178 5.78 -8.60 -11.25
CA TYR A 178 6.97 -9.17 -10.62
C TYR A 178 6.59 -9.98 -9.39
N ARG A 179 6.98 -11.27 -9.38
CA ARG A 179 6.71 -12.21 -8.28
C ARG A 179 5.23 -12.34 -7.88
N PHE A 180 4.30 -12.16 -8.80
CA PHE A 180 2.88 -12.48 -8.55
C PHE A 180 2.65 -13.98 -8.33
N ASP A 181 3.61 -14.82 -8.76
CA ASP A 181 3.63 -16.25 -8.49
C ASP A 181 3.54 -16.59 -7.00
N VAL A 182 4.18 -15.81 -6.12
CA VAL A 182 4.17 -16.05 -4.66
C VAL A 182 2.92 -15.49 -3.96
N VAL A 183 2.24 -14.53 -4.58
CA VAL A 183 1.14 -13.81 -3.91
C VAL A 183 -0.12 -14.67 -3.76
N ALA A 184 -0.43 -15.51 -4.74
CA ALA A 184 -1.59 -16.39 -4.64
C ALA A 184 -1.49 -17.35 -3.44
N ASP A 185 -0.31 -17.92 -3.20
CA ASP A 185 -0.06 -18.77 -2.05
C ASP A 185 -0.06 -17.97 -0.74
N MET A 186 0.51 -16.76 -0.76
CA MET A 186 0.49 -15.86 0.37
C MET A 186 -0.94 -15.52 0.80
N LEU A 187 -1.81 -15.15 -0.15
CA LEU A 187 -3.22 -14.85 0.10
C LEU A 187 -3.96 -16.07 0.68
N LYS A 188 -3.80 -17.26 0.08
CA LYS A 188 -4.39 -18.49 0.61
C LYS A 188 -3.91 -18.81 2.03
N ASN A 189 -2.62 -18.67 2.29
CA ASN A 189 -2.04 -18.87 3.61
C ASN A 189 -2.53 -17.85 4.65
N ALA A 190 -2.93 -16.65 4.20
CA ALA A 190 -3.54 -15.64 5.04
C ALA A 190 -5.06 -15.83 5.23
N GLY A 191 -5.69 -16.79 4.54
CA GLY A 191 -7.12 -17.10 4.67
C GLY A 191 -8.00 -16.54 3.55
N PHE A 192 -7.44 -15.81 2.60
CA PHE A 192 -8.21 -15.26 1.49
C PHE A 192 -8.51 -16.32 0.42
N ASN A 193 -9.70 -16.22 -0.18
CA ASN A 193 -10.12 -17.02 -1.35
C ASN A 193 -10.18 -16.18 -2.63
N TYR A 194 -9.89 -14.89 -2.54
CA TYR A 194 -9.97 -13.91 -3.63
C TYR A 194 -8.97 -12.78 -3.38
N TYR A 195 -8.69 -12.03 -4.44
CA TYR A 195 -8.09 -10.70 -4.38
C TYR A 195 -9.05 -9.67 -4.96
N THR A 196 -8.77 -8.39 -4.80
CA THR A 196 -9.64 -7.31 -5.24
C THR A 196 -9.02 -6.56 -6.40
N ILE A 197 -9.83 -6.24 -7.40
CA ILE A 197 -9.55 -5.20 -8.39
C ILE A 197 -10.59 -4.08 -8.23
N PHE A 198 -10.33 -2.93 -8.82
CA PHE A 198 -11.25 -1.80 -8.76
C PHE A 198 -11.66 -1.37 -10.17
N ASN A 199 -12.95 -1.10 -10.34
CA ASN A 199 -13.54 -0.52 -11.53
C ASN A 199 -14.42 0.65 -11.12
N GLU A 200 -14.15 1.85 -11.63
CA GLU A 200 -14.86 3.08 -11.23
C GLU A 200 -14.94 3.26 -9.71
N ARG A 201 -13.86 3.00 -9.01
CA ARG A 201 -13.74 3.08 -7.55
C ARG A 201 -14.58 2.06 -6.77
N LYS A 202 -15.10 1.03 -7.43
CA LYS A 202 -15.87 -0.05 -6.80
C LYS A 202 -15.03 -1.32 -6.74
N PRO A 203 -14.94 -1.99 -5.60
CA PRO A 203 -14.21 -3.24 -5.47
C PRO A 203 -14.93 -4.38 -6.18
N GLU A 204 -14.19 -5.18 -6.92
CA GLU A 204 -14.61 -6.43 -7.54
C GLU A 204 -13.73 -7.56 -7.03
N PHE A 205 -14.33 -8.63 -6.53
CA PHE A 205 -13.61 -9.74 -5.92
C PHE A 205 -13.35 -10.85 -6.94
N ILE A 206 -12.09 -11.14 -7.19
CA ILE A 206 -11.63 -12.14 -8.15
C ILE A 206 -11.13 -13.37 -7.41
N ARG A 207 -11.70 -14.53 -7.72
CA ARG A 207 -11.34 -15.80 -7.08
C ARG A 207 -9.89 -16.20 -7.41
N LEU A 208 -9.15 -16.72 -6.38
CA LEU A 208 -7.80 -17.24 -6.48
C LEU A 208 -7.75 -18.62 -7.17
#